data_779992bb1c9448042fd9e5680697f75a
#
_entry.id   779992bb1c9448042fd9e5680697f75a
#
_cell.length_a   1.000
_cell.length_b   1.000
_cell.length_c   1.000
_cell.angle_alpha   90.00
_cell.angle_beta   90.00
_cell.angle_gamma   90.00
#
_symmetry.space_group_name_H-M   'P 1'
#
loop_
_entity.id
_entity.type
_entity.pdbx_description
1 polymer ?
#
loop_
_entity_poly.entity_id
_entity_poly.type
_entity_poly.pdbx_seq_one_letter_code
_entity_poly.pdbx_strand_id
1 'polypeptide(L)'
;MAFIYDAEIRIHSVIEELDDSGLPTGDPEVNISTVPGFLKYDRTSGDLTVSYVEFAEGERTLTDILLSGGAVKLTRRGALTSDMLFREGEESSSLYTVGPYSFDMRLTTKKIRSDLTKDGGELSLIYIMNVGGAGKAARMKIRVALKNAVATEHGV
;
A
#
# COMPACT_ATOMS: atom_id res chain seq x y z
N MET A 1 19.37 13.49 -1.90
CA MET A 1 19.31 13.17 -3.34
C MET A 1 18.53 11.87 -3.54
N ALA A 2 17.66 11.84 -4.51
CA ALA A 2 16.82 10.69 -4.78
C ALA A 2 16.99 10.18 -6.21
N PHE A 3 16.87 8.88 -6.37
CA PHE A 3 16.78 8.24 -7.68
C PHE A 3 15.36 7.76 -7.90
N ILE A 4 14.85 7.94 -9.11
CA ILE A 4 13.50 7.51 -9.49
C ILE A 4 13.63 6.56 -10.67
N TYR A 5 13.02 5.40 -10.53
CA TYR A 5 13.08 4.34 -11.53
C TYR A 5 11.67 3.95 -11.98
N ASP A 6 11.50 3.77 -13.28
CA ASP A 6 10.26 3.18 -13.79
C ASP A 6 10.13 1.74 -13.32
N ALA A 7 8.95 1.37 -12.93
CA ALA A 7 8.69 0.04 -12.40
C ALA A 7 7.33 -0.49 -12.83
N GLU A 8 7.21 -1.80 -12.81
CA GLU A 8 5.93 -2.49 -12.90
C GLU A 8 5.54 -2.87 -11.47
N ILE A 9 4.34 -2.46 -11.06
CA ILE A 9 3.84 -2.68 -9.72
C ILE A 9 2.72 -3.71 -9.78
N ARG A 10 2.92 -4.84 -9.12
CA ARG A 10 1.89 -5.86 -8.99
C ARG A 10 1.33 -5.82 -7.58
N ILE A 11 0.02 -5.63 -7.50
CA ILE A 11 -0.69 -5.54 -6.22
C ILE A 11 -1.58 -6.76 -6.10
N HIS A 12 -1.44 -7.48 -4.99
CA HIS A 12 -2.28 -8.61 -4.65
C HIS A 12 -2.85 -8.35 -3.26
N SER A 13 -4.15 -8.23 -3.14
CA SER A 13 -4.79 -8.03 -1.85
C SER A 13 -5.87 -9.08 -1.61
N VAL A 14 -6.00 -9.49 -0.36
CA VAL A 14 -7.03 -10.40 0.10
C VAL A 14 -7.69 -9.75 1.30
N ILE A 15 -8.99 -9.55 1.22
CA ILE A 15 -9.76 -8.90 2.28
C ILE A 15 -10.88 -9.82 2.70
N GLU A 16 -11.00 -10.05 4.01
CA GLU A 16 -12.08 -10.85 4.60
C GLU A 16 -12.88 -9.98 5.56
N GLU A 17 -14.19 -9.97 5.41
CA GLU A 17 -15.06 -9.32 6.38
C GLU A 17 -15.13 -10.15 7.65
N LEU A 18 -15.16 -9.46 8.79
CA LEU A 18 -15.20 -10.10 10.10
C LEU A 18 -16.52 -9.79 10.79
N ASP A 19 -17.02 -10.77 11.56
CA ASP A 19 -18.16 -10.55 12.44
C ASP A 19 -17.72 -9.90 13.76
N ASP A 20 -18.66 -9.67 14.68
CA ASP A 20 -18.37 -9.04 15.97
C ASP A 20 -17.42 -9.86 16.84
N SER A 21 -17.28 -11.15 16.55
CA SER A 21 -16.35 -12.04 17.27
C SER A 21 -14.96 -12.05 16.63
N GLY A 22 -14.78 -11.36 15.50
CA GLY A 22 -13.52 -11.34 14.77
C GLY A 22 -13.33 -12.53 13.84
N LEU A 23 -14.39 -13.26 13.50
CA LEU A 23 -14.32 -14.39 12.58
C LEU A 23 -14.77 -14.01 11.18
N PRO A 24 -14.15 -14.60 10.13
CA PRO A 24 -14.58 -14.33 8.74
C PRO A 24 -16.04 -14.73 8.52
N THR A 25 -16.77 -13.90 7.75
CA THR A 25 -18.21 -14.08 7.51
C THR A 25 -18.54 -14.55 6.10
N GLY A 26 -17.57 -14.75 5.25
CA GLY A 26 -17.85 -15.18 3.88
C GLY A 26 -16.57 -15.44 3.13
N ASP A 27 -16.69 -15.50 1.81
CA ASP A 27 -15.52 -15.71 0.96
C ASP A 27 -14.63 -14.46 0.94
N PRO A 28 -13.31 -14.64 0.91
CA PRO A 28 -12.41 -13.50 0.80
C PRO A 28 -12.56 -12.81 -0.55
N GLU A 29 -12.41 -11.50 -0.53
CA GLU A 29 -12.32 -10.71 -1.74
C GLU A 29 -10.86 -10.65 -2.15
N VAL A 30 -10.56 -11.14 -3.36
CA VAL A 30 -9.19 -11.18 -3.89
C VAL A 30 -9.09 -10.22 -5.06
N ASN A 31 -8.13 -9.30 -4.99
CA ASN A 31 -7.86 -8.35 -6.07
C ASN A 31 -6.41 -8.47 -6.49
N ILE A 32 -6.19 -8.61 -7.79
CA ILE A 32 -4.86 -8.66 -8.39
C ILE A 32 -4.83 -7.65 -9.52
N SER A 33 -3.85 -6.77 -9.49
CA SER A 33 -3.64 -5.81 -10.57
C SER A 33 -2.16 -5.59 -10.83
N THR A 34 -1.85 -5.21 -12.06
CA THR A 34 -0.50 -4.84 -12.46
C THR A 34 -0.58 -3.48 -13.13
N VAL A 35 0.15 -2.53 -12.61
CA VAL A 35 0.13 -1.15 -13.10
C VAL A 35 1.54 -0.62 -13.25
N PRO A 36 1.76 0.35 -14.16
CA PRO A 36 3.03 1.05 -14.20
C PRO A 36 3.14 2.00 -13.01
N GLY A 37 4.35 2.22 -12.55
CA GLY A 37 4.60 3.12 -11.44
C GLY A 37 6.07 3.47 -11.33
N PHE A 38 6.45 3.96 -10.16
CA PHE A 38 7.80 4.40 -9.89
C PHE A 38 8.29 3.86 -8.55
N LEU A 39 9.59 3.61 -8.50
CA LEU A 39 10.31 3.35 -7.25
C LEU A 39 11.28 4.51 -7.03
N LYS A 40 11.14 5.19 -5.91
CA LYS A 40 12.02 6.29 -5.54
C LYS A 40 12.88 5.85 -4.36
N TYR A 41 14.19 6.05 -4.49
CA TYR A 41 15.15 5.76 -3.43
C TYR A 41 15.83 7.04 -3.00
N ASP A 42 15.71 7.38 -1.71
CA ASP A 42 16.41 8.54 -1.13
C ASP A 42 17.73 8.05 -0.55
N ARG A 43 18.83 8.48 -1.16
CA ARG A 43 20.18 8.06 -0.76
C ARG A 43 20.56 8.58 0.61
N THR A 44 20.01 9.70 1.03
CA THR A 44 20.34 10.32 2.30
C THR A 44 19.70 9.59 3.47
N SER A 45 18.43 9.29 3.36
CA SER A 45 17.66 8.63 4.43
C SER A 45 17.59 7.11 4.28
N GLY A 46 17.78 6.61 3.06
CA GLY A 46 17.55 5.21 2.76
C GLY A 46 16.07 4.87 2.52
N ASP A 47 15.21 5.86 2.53
CA ASP A 47 13.77 5.64 2.35
C ASP A 47 13.44 5.22 0.93
N LEU A 48 12.43 4.35 0.82
CA LEU A 48 11.89 3.90 -0.45
C LEU A 48 10.44 4.35 -0.57
N THR A 49 10.06 4.84 -1.74
CA THR A 49 8.67 5.18 -2.04
C THR A 49 8.24 4.49 -3.31
N VAL A 50 7.13 3.76 -3.23
CA VAL A 50 6.49 3.13 -4.39
C VAL A 50 5.26 3.97 -4.74
N SER A 51 5.18 4.43 -5.98
CA SER A 51 4.07 5.30 -6.42
C SER A 51 3.41 4.71 -7.64
N TYR A 52 2.08 4.70 -7.66
CA TYR A 52 1.31 4.25 -8.81
C TYR A 52 -0.08 4.88 -8.80
N VAL A 53 -0.73 4.82 -9.96
CA VAL A 53 -2.09 5.33 -10.12
C VAL A 53 -3.00 4.16 -10.47
N GLU A 54 -4.12 4.07 -9.78
CA GLU A 54 -5.16 3.11 -10.06
C GLU A 54 -6.38 3.81 -10.64
N PHE A 55 -7.06 3.15 -11.58
CA PHE A 55 -8.30 3.62 -12.16
C PHE A 55 -9.41 2.65 -11.79
N ALA A 56 -10.49 3.17 -11.25
CA ALA A 56 -11.67 2.39 -10.94
C ALA A 56 -12.90 3.21 -11.36
N GLU A 57 -13.73 2.64 -12.22
CA GLU A 57 -14.95 3.30 -12.69
C GLU A 57 -14.70 4.68 -13.29
N GLY A 58 -13.58 4.84 -13.98
CA GLY A 58 -13.20 6.10 -14.62
C GLY A 58 -12.56 7.12 -13.68
N GLU A 59 -12.41 6.79 -12.42
CA GLU A 59 -11.79 7.67 -11.45
C GLU A 59 -10.37 7.24 -11.10
N ARG A 60 -9.54 8.24 -10.80
CA ARG A 60 -8.12 8.04 -10.48
C ARG A 60 -7.90 8.06 -8.98
N THR A 61 -7.01 7.19 -8.52
CA THR A 61 -6.48 7.26 -7.15
C THR A 61 -4.97 7.12 -7.22
N LEU A 62 -4.27 8.13 -6.74
CA LEU A 62 -2.81 8.09 -6.62
C LEU A 62 -2.46 7.42 -5.29
N THR A 63 -1.60 6.42 -5.36
CA THR A 63 -1.12 5.70 -4.18
C THR A 63 0.38 5.86 -4.03
N ASP A 64 0.81 6.26 -2.84
CA ASP A 64 2.21 6.34 -2.46
C ASP A 64 2.44 5.44 -1.25
N ILE A 65 3.47 4.61 -1.31
CA ILE A 65 3.85 3.71 -0.21
C ILE A 65 5.27 4.05 0.19
N LEU A 66 5.43 4.63 1.37
CA LEU A 66 6.73 5.04 1.90
C LEU A 66 7.21 4.01 2.93
N LEU A 67 8.41 3.47 2.69
CA LEU A 67 9.09 2.60 3.64
C LEU A 67 10.20 3.40 4.30
N SER A 68 10.08 3.61 5.60
CA SER A 68 11.02 4.45 6.36
C SER A 68 11.14 3.93 7.78
N GLY A 69 12.37 3.58 8.20
CA GLY A 69 12.64 3.22 9.59
C GLY A 69 11.83 2.04 10.11
N GLY A 70 11.52 1.06 9.28
CA GLY A 70 10.73 -0.09 9.68
C GLY A 70 9.21 0.15 9.67
N ALA A 71 8.78 1.37 9.39
CA ALA A 71 7.37 1.70 9.23
C ALA A 71 7.00 1.77 7.75
N VAL A 72 5.74 1.55 7.45
CA VAL A 72 5.20 1.69 6.10
C VAL A 72 4.02 2.66 6.16
N LYS A 73 4.07 3.71 5.35
CA LYS A 73 2.98 4.67 5.26
C LYS A 73 2.38 4.60 3.86
N LEU A 74 1.11 4.25 3.79
CA LEU A 74 0.37 4.16 2.54
C LEU A 74 -0.62 5.32 2.48
N THR A 75 -0.48 6.15 1.44
CA THR A 75 -1.33 7.32 1.25
C THR A 75 -2.09 7.16 -0.05
N ARG A 76 -3.39 7.39 -0.02
CA ARG A 76 -4.24 7.41 -1.22
C ARG A 76 -4.90 8.77 -1.37
N ARG A 77 -4.94 9.27 -2.61
CA ARG A 77 -5.57 10.55 -2.95
C ARG A 77 -6.33 10.41 -4.26
N GLY A 78 -7.63 10.61 -4.22
CA GLY A 78 -8.48 10.53 -5.40
C GLY A 78 -9.88 10.07 -5.06
N ALA A 79 -10.38 9.09 -5.81
CA ALA A 79 -11.70 8.49 -5.55
C ALA A 79 -11.81 7.99 -4.11
N LEU A 80 -10.70 7.50 -3.58
CA LEU A 80 -10.55 7.10 -2.19
C LEU A 80 -9.40 7.91 -1.60
N THR A 81 -9.61 8.48 -0.42
CA THR A 81 -8.55 9.18 0.32
C THR A 81 -8.35 8.51 1.66
N SER A 82 -7.10 8.13 1.95
CA SER A 82 -6.75 7.51 3.22
C SER A 82 -5.27 7.68 3.52
N ASP A 83 -4.95 7.67 4.81
CA ASP A 83 -3.58 7.61 5.30
C ASP A 83 -3.49 6.40 6.22
N MET A 84 -2.63 5.44 5.87
CA MET A 84 -2.49 4.21 6.65
C MET A 84 -1.04 4.10 7.12
N LEU A 85 -0.85 4.06 8.43
CA LEU A 85 0.47 3.88 9.02
C LEU A 85 0.59 2.47 9.58
N PHE A 86 1.53 1.71 9.05
CA PHE A 86 1.80 0.33 9.47
C PHE A 86 3.09 0.28 10.28
N ARG A 87 2.97 -0.16 11.52
CA ARG A 87 4.09 -0.53 12.37
C ARG A 87 3.74 -1.83 13.06
N GLU A 88 4.60 -2.83 12.92
CA GLU A 88 4.29 -4.18 13.40
C GLU A 88 3.95 -4.17 14.88
N GLY A 89 2.82 -4.76 15.22
CA GLY A 89 2.32 -4.84 16.59
C GLY A 89 1.63 -3.58 17.09
N GLU A 90 1.50 -2.52 16.28
CA GLU A 90 0.91 -1.26 16.70
C GLU A 90 -0.43 -0.97 16.04
N GLU A 91 -1.19 -0.10 16.68
CA GLU A 91 -2.47 0.38 16.19
C GLU A 91 -2.36 1.86 15.82
N SER A 92 -3.00 2.24 14.73
CA SER A 92 -3.08 3.64 14.30
C SER A 92 -4.51 3.99 13.91
N SER A 93 -4.83 5.28 13.93
CA SER A 93 -6.16 5.79 13.58
C SER A 93 -6.03 6.89 12.54
N SER A 94 -6.98 6.92 11.60
CA SER A 94 -7.05 7.94 10.57
C SER A 94 -8.47 8.03 10.02
N LEU A 95 -8.65 8.87 8.99
CA LEU A 95 -9.90 8.97 8.28
C LEU A 95 -9.81 8.24 6.94
N TYR A 96 -10.93 7.63 6.57
CA TYR A 96 -11.13 6.96 5.30
C TYR A 96 -12.25 7.71 4.59
N THR A 97 -11.94 8.35 3.46
CA THR A 97 -12.89 9.21 2.76
C THR A 97 -13.20 8.68 1.38
N VAL A 98 -14.49 8.49 1.08
CA VAL A 98 -14.99 8.07 -0.22
C VAL A 98 -16.07 9.06 -0.64
N GLY A 99 -15.81 9.86 -1.68
CA GLY A 99 -16.72 10.91 -2.10
C GLY A 99 -16.98 11.91 -0.98
N PRO A 100 -18.26 12.20 -0.66
CA PRO A 100 -18.59 13.13 0.42
C PRO A 100 -18.59 12.48 1.81
N TYR A 101 -18.30 11.17 1.91
CA TYR A 101 -18.40 10.43 3.17
C TYR A 101 -17.03 10.18 3.77
N SER A 102 -16.90 10.44 5.08
CA SER A 102 -15.69 10.13 5.84
C SER A 102 -16.03 9.20 6.99
N PHE A 103 -15.17 8.22 7.20
CA PHE A 103 -15.31 7.22 8.26
C PHE A 103 -14.04 7.18 9.10
N ASP A 104 -14.22 6.95 10.39
CA ASP A 104 -13.08 6.64 11.23
C ASP A 104 -12.51 5.28 10.84
N MET A 105 -11.20 5.22 10.71
CA MET A 105 -10.48 3.98 10.42
C MET A 105 -9.49 3.70 11.53
N ARG A 106 -9.53 2.49 12.04
CA ARG A 106 -8.56 1.98 13.00
C ARG A 106 -7.80 0.83 12.37
N LEU A 107 -6.49 0.88 12.44
CA LEU A 107 -5.62 -0.06 11.77
C LEU A 107 -4.71 -0.74 12.80
N THR A 108 -4.73 -2.07 12.83
CA THR A 108 -3.81 -2.85 13.65
C THR A 108 -2.91 -3.65 12.74
N THR A 109 -1.61 -3.38 12.78
CA THR A 109 -0.63 -4.06 11.95
C THR A 109 -0.16 -5.33 12.63
N LYS A 110 -0.39 -6.48 12.00
CA LYS A 110 0.02 -7.76 12.53
C LYS A 110 1.43 -8.13 12.11
N LYS A 111 1.76 -7.90 10.84
CA LYS A 111 3.06 -8.29 10.32
C LYS A 111 3.46 -7.44 9.12
N ILE A 112 4.76 -7.13 9.06
CA ILE A 112 5.39 -6.47 7.93
C ILE A 112 6.57 -7.33 7.50
N ARG A 113 6.62 -7.66 6.21
CA ARG A 113 7.77 -8.33 5.61
C ARG A 113 8.17 -7.59 4.36
N SER A 114 9.45 -7.31 4.21
CA SER A 114 9.93 -6.59 3.03
C SER A 114 11.33 -7.05 2.68
N ASP A 115 11.52 -7.40 1.42
CA ASP A 115 12.84 -7.49 0.81
C ASP A 115 13.04 -6.39 -0.22
N LEU A 116 12.18 -5.39 -0.20
CA LEU A 116 12.22 -4.28 -1.14
C LEU A 116 13.47 -3.43 -0.91
N THR A 117 14.18 -3.20 -2.00
CA THR A 117 15.39 -2.37 -2.03
C THR A 117 15.31 -1.42 -3.21
N LYS A 118 16.36 -0.63 -3.42
CA LYS A 118 16.45 0.23 -4.61
C LYS A 118 16.41 -0.55 -5.93
N ASP A 119 16.61 -1.86 -5.89
CA ASP A 119 16.58 -2.73 -7.07
C ASP A 119 15.22 -3.43 -7.27
N GLY A 120 14.23 -3.08 -6.48
CA GLY A 120 12.92 -3.72 -6.50
C GLY A 120 12.77 -4.75 -5.38
N GLY A 121 11.75 -5.57 -5.48
CA GLY A 121 11.46 -6.59 -4.49
C GLY A 121 9.99 -6.63 -4.11
N GLU A 122 9.69 -7.10 -2.91
CA GLU A 122 8.34 -7.34 -2.46
C GLU A 122 8.11 -6.83 -1.05
N LEU A 123 6.95 -6.24 -0.84
CA LEU A 123 6.45 -5.81 0.46
C LEU A 123 5.17 -6.58 0.77
N SER A 124 5.09 -7.17 1.96
CA SER A 124 3.89 -7.86 2.44
C SER A 124 3.42 -7.24 3.74
N LEU A 125 2.12 -6.98 3.82
CA LEU A 125 1.46 -6.44 5.00
C LEU A 125 0.30 -7.34 5.40
N ILE A 126 0.22 -7.65 6.70
CA ILE A 126 -0.93 -8.36 7.28
C ILE A 126 -1.49 -7.47 8.37
N TYR A 127 -2.76 -7.13 8.26
CA TYR A 127 -3.37 -6.18 9.17
C TYR A 127 -4.87 -6.39 9.32
N ILE A 128 -5.41 -5.78 10.37
CA ILE A 128 -6.85 -5.72 10.62
C ILE A 128 -7.22 -4.24 10.58
N MET A 129 -8.27 -3.91 9.85
CA MET A 129 -8.80 -2.56 9.84
C MET A 129 -10.26 -2.56 10.24
N ASN A 130 -10.65 -1.47 10.92
CA ASN A 130 -12.02 -1.22 11.26
C ASN A 130 -12.40 0.13 10.66
N VAL A 131 -13.36 0.12 9.75
CA VAL A 131 -13.85 1.31 9.07
C VAL A 131 -15.31 1.49 9.40
N GLY A 132 -15.64 2.56 10.13
CA GLY A 132 -17.02 2.85 10.51
C GLY A 132 -17.66 1.74 11.34
N GLY A 133 -16.88 1.00 12.12
CA GLY A 133 -17.37 -0.09 12.95
C GLY A 133 -17.33 -1.48 12.30
N ALA A 134 -17.02 -1.56 11.00
CA ALA A 134 -16.93 -2.84 10.29
C ALA A 134 -15.47 -3.32 10.27
N GLY A 135 -15.23 -4.49 10.85
CA GLY A 135 -13.90 -5.09 10.91
C GLY A 135 -13.57 -5.89 9.66
N LYS A 136 -12.31 -5.78 9.22
CA LYS A 136 -11.80 -6.52 8.06
C LYS A 136 -10.38 -6.98 8.33
N ALA A 137 -10.10 -8.24 7.99
CA ALA A 137 -8.73 -8.75 7.99
C ALA A 137 -8.20 -8.64 6.56
N ALA A 138 -6.98 -8.15 6.42
CA ALA A 138 -6.41 -7.89 5.10
C ALA A 138 -4.98 -8.36 5.00
N ARG A 139 -4.62 -8.81 3.81
CA ARG A 139 -3.25 -9.10 3.42
C ARG A 139 -2.99 -8.36 2.11
N MET A 140 -1.90 -7.64 2.05
CA MET A 140 -1.51 -6.92 0.84
C MET A 140 -0.07 -7.28 0.50
N LYS A 141 0.15 -7.61 -0.75
CA LYS A 141 1.48 -7.89 -1.28
C LYS A 141 1.72 -6.98 -2.46
N ILE A 142 2.82 -6.25 -2.40
CA ILE A 142 3.23 -5.34 -3.47
C ILE A 142 4.56 -5.82 -4.01
N ARG A 143 4.59 -6.16 -5.29
CA ARG A 143 5.82 -6.55 -5.97
C ARG A 143 6.25 -5.44 -6.91
N VAL A 144 7.50 -5.04 -6.79
CA VAL A 144 8.07 -3.96 -7.59
C VAL A 144 9.18 -4.55 -8.47
N ALA A 145 8.99 -4.50 -9.77
CA ALA A 145 9.99 -4.93 -10.74
C ALA A 145 10.42 -3.73 -11.58
N LEU A 146 11.69 -3.40 -11.55
CA LEU A 146 12.21 -2.31 -12.35
C LEU A 146 12.08 -2.68 -13.82
N LYS A 147 11.51 -1.77 -14.61
CA LYS A 147 11.18 -2.07 -15.98
C LYS A 147 12.39 -2.17 -16.87
N ASN A 148 13.28 -1.24 -16.74
CA ASN A 148 14.38 -1.15 -17.69
C ASN A 148 15.56 -0.46 -17.03
N ALA A 149 16.47 -1.25 -16.52
CA ALA A 149 17.68 -0.73 -15.89
C ALA A 149 18.50 0.13 -16.85
N VAL A 150 18.46 -0.20 -18.15
CA VAL A 150 19.18 0.58 -19.18
C VAL A 150 18.60 1.97 -19.29
N ALA A 151 17.27 2.10 -19.28
CA ALA A 151 16.62 3.41 -19.32
C ALA A 151 17.00 4.24 -18.09
N THR A 152 17.14 3.60 -16.96
CA THR A 152 17.56 4.26 -15.73
C THR A 152 18.99 4.80 -15.85
N GLU A 153 19.87 4.04 -16.46
CA GLU A 153 21.24 4.46 -16.70
C GLU A 153 21.30 5.64 -17.66
N HIS A 154 20.45 5.64 -18.67
CA HIS A 154 20.38 6.71 -19.63
C HIS A 154 19.74 7.98 -19.07
N GLY A 155 18.96 7.86 -18.03
CA GLY A 155 18.39 8.98 -17.32
C GLY A 155 19.40 9.76 -16.48
N VAL A 156 20.60 9.34 -16.51
CA VAL A 156 21.67 9.97 -15.75
C VAL A 156 22.07 11.30 -16.34
#